data_839bea32881fc84d56f4434b4e9aa06b
#
_entry.id   839bea32881fc84d56f4434b4e9aa06b
#
_cell.length_a   1.000
_cell.length_b   1.000
_cell.length_c   1.000
_cell.angle_alpha   90.00
_cell.angle_beta   90.00
_cell.angle_gamma   90.00
#
_symmetry.space_group_name_H-M   'P 1'
#
loop_
_entity.id
_entity.type
_entity.pdbx_description
1 polymer ?
#
loop_
_entity_poly.entity_id
_entity_poly.type
_entity_poly.pdbx_seq_one_letter_code
_entity_poly.pdbx_strand_id
1 'polypeptide(L)'
;MNSAPEISPEAIYTGNSMRGMFVPGERLFLEPVRFDSLRVGDIVAIFDRTPFYVHRVVDLDPARAVTMGDNNLRPDAAFLTPGSHFKRVIRAQGLDGSLRTIPGGELGMAQFRRQQRRRRLLASFNAAFRPFKVVKYLRIPARTVTRFRNGTVQWSCAGIPVAAQSPSGTFQYLHWSRRFFFRVPARCLLNAPDSGAPRTDGDQTE
;
A
#
# COMPACT_ATOMS: atom_id res chain seq x y z
N MET A 1 12.24 -28.97 22.61
CA MET A 1 12.26 -27.59 22.15
C MET A 1 11.59 -27.59 20.79
N ASN A 2 10.28 -27.28 20.71
CA ASN A 2 9.57 -27.12 19.43
C ASN A 2 9.98 -25.78 18.86
N SER A 3 10.87 -25.78 17.86
CA SER A 3 11.09 -24.61 17.03
C SER A 3 9.78 -24.30 16.31
N ALA A 4 9.23 -23.11 16.56
CA ALA A 4 8.09 -22.62 15.79
C ALA A 4 8.45 -22.70 14.29
N PRO A 5 7.53 -23.13 13.41
CA PRO A 5 7.81 -23.23 11.98
C PRO A 5 8.28 -21.88 11.48
N GLU A 6 9.44 -21.86 10.83
CA GLU A 6 9.99 -20.67 10.18
C GLU A 6 9.06 -20.27 9.03
N ILE A 7 8.21 -19.28 9.28
CA ILE A 7 7.23 -18.82 8.29
C ILE A 7 7.98 -17.96 7.29
N SER A 8 8.27 -18.51 6.14
CA SER A 8 8.89 -17.78 5.03
C SER A 8 7.90 -16.82 4.37
N PRO A 9 8.33 -15.64 3.88
CA PRO A 9 7.46 -14.74 3.13
C PRO A 9 7.07 -15.39 1.81
N GLU A 10 5.75 -15.48 1.53
CA GLU A 10 5.25 -16.16 0.33
C GLU A 10 4.87 -15.19 -0.79
N ALA A 11 4.70 -13.90 -0.48
CA ALA A 11 4.23 -12.93 -1.47
C ALA A 11 4.81 -11.53 -1.21
N ILE A 12 4.99 -10.76 -2.29
CA ILE A 12 5.33 -9.33 -2.22
C ILE A 12 4.11 -8.54 -2.63
N TYR A 13 3.69 -7.62 -1.77
CA TYR A 13 2.59 -6.74 -2.08
C TYR A 13 3.02 -5.64 -3.06
N THR A 14 2.37 -5.57 -4.24
CA THR A 14 2.68 -4.58 -5.29
C THR A 14 1.52 -3.65 -5.59
N GLY A 15 0.34 -3.93 -5.05
CA GLY A 15 -0.90 -3.23 -5.35
C GLY A 15 -1.08 -1.89 -4.64
N ASN A 16 -2.19 -1.23 -4.95
CA ASN A 16 -2.66 -0.01 -4.29
C ASN A 16 -3.99 -0.18 -3.56
N SER A 17 -4.66 -1.32 -3.75
CA SER A 17 -6.01 -1.58 -3.20
C SER A 17 -6.04 -1.68 -1.68
N MET A 18 -4.94 -2.11 -1.05
CA MET A 18 -4.78 -2.22 0.41
C MET A 18 -3.94 -1.07 0.99
N ARG A 19 -3.83 0.05 0.28
CA ARG A 19 -3.08 1.22 0.78
C ARG A 19 -3.63 1.70 2.12
N GLY A 20 -2.72 1.94 3.07
CA GLY A 20 -3.03 2.26 4.46
C GLY A 20 -2.95 1.06 5.38
N MET A 21 -3.03 -0.16 4.82
CA MET A 21 -2.69 -1.41 5.48
C MET A 21 -1.32 -1.92 5.04
N PHE A 22 -1.06 -1.90 3.72
CA PHE A 22 0.20 -2.31 3.12
C PHE A 22 0.82 -1.22 2.26
N VAL A 23 2.14 -1.26 2.15
CA VAL A 23 2.93 -0.44 1.22
C VAL A 23 3.50 -1.34 0.14
N PRO A 24 3.51 -0.94 -1.14
CA PRO A 24 4.15 -1.72 -2.19
C PRO A 24 5.60 -2.08 -1.85
N GLY A 25 5.97 -3.34 -2.02
CA GLY A 25 7.28 -3.90 -1.66
C GLY A 25 7.30 -4.60 -0.30
N GLU A 26 6.28 -4.50 0.54
CA GLU A 26 6.19 -5.29 1.76
C GLU A 26 6.03 -6.77 1.46
N ARG A 27 6.68 -7.59 2.27
CA ARG A 27 6.60 -9.05 2.21
C ARG A 27 5.47 -9.54 3.09
N LEU A 28 4.60 -10.37 2.52
CA LEU A 28 3.45 -10.95 3.21
C LEU A 28 3.73 -12.40 3.57
N PHE A 29 3.38 -12.75 4.80
CA PHE A 29 3.44 -14.11 5.30
C PHE A 29 2.03 -14.67 5.29
N LEU A 30 1.88 -15.78 4.58
CA LEU A 30 0.59 -16.37 4.29
C LEU A 30 0.42 -17.67 5.06
N GLU A 31 -0.82 -17.96 5.44
CA GLU A 31 -1.22 -19.19 6.11
C GLU A 31 -2.33 -19.87 5.30
N PRO A 32 -2.22 -21.16 4.98
CA PRO A 32 -3.34 -21.90 4.45
C PRO A 32 -4.51 -21.85 5.41
N VAL A 33 -5.69 -21.56 4.93
CA VAL A 33 -6.91 -21.50 5.73
C VAL A 33 -8.09 -22.09 4.96
N ARG A 34 -8.94 -22.83 5.67
CA ARG A 34 -10.17 -23.34 5.10
C ARG A 34 -11.22 -22.24 5.01
N PHE A 35 -12.12 -22.34 4.04
CA PHE A 35 -13.17 -21.34 3.84
C PHE A 35 -14.07 -21.19 5.09
N ASP A 36 -14.43 -22.30 5.73
CA ASP A 36 -15.25 -22.33 6.96
C ASP A 36 -14.58 -21.70 8.19
N SER A 37 -13.25 -21.51 8.14
CA SER A 37 -12.45 -20.87 9.19
C SER A 37 -12.18 -19.38 8.94
N LEU A 38 -12.64 -18.84 7.80
CA LEU A 38 -12.57 -17.42 7.52
C LEU A 38 -13.47 -16.61 8.45
N ARG A 39 -13.08 -15.38 8.71
CA ARG A 39 -13.85 -14.41 9.49
C ARG A 39 -13.93 -13.09 8.73
N VAL A 40 -15.04 -12.41 8.90
CA VAL A 40 -15.16 -11.01 8.45
C VAL A 40 -14.08 -10.19 9.12
N GLY A 41 -13.27 -9.49 8.30
CA GLY A 41 -12.11 -8.74 8.76
C GLY A 41 -10.76 -9.39 8.46
N ASP A 42 -10.73 -10.69 8.12
CA ASP A 42 -9.50 -11.35 7.66
C ASP A 42 -9.02 -10.76 6.34
N ILE A 43 -7.71 -10.72 6.14
CA ILE A 43 -7.10 -10.34 4.86
C ILE A 43 -6.64 -11.61 4.17
N VAL A 44 -6.99 -11.76 2.91
CA VAL A 44 -6.67 -12.93 2.09
C VAL A 44 -5.91 -12.54 0.84
N ALA A 45 -4.90 -13.34 0.48
CA ALA A 45 -4.25 -13.34 -0.82
C ALA A 45 -5.00 -14.34 -1.70
N ILE A 46 -5.48 -13.92 -2.85
CA ILE A 46 -6.37 -14.65 -3.75
C ILE A 46 -5.60 -14.95 -5.04
N PHE A 47 -5.50 -16.24 -5.38
CA PHE A 47 -4.67 -16.74 -6.47
C PHE A 47 -5.47 -17.19 -7.69
N ASP A 48 -6.79 -17.04 -7.67
CA ASP A 48 -7.67 -17.43 -8.80
C ASP A 48 -7.41 -16.63 -10.08
N ARG A 49 -6.57 -15.61 -10.01
CA ARG A 49 -6.16 -14.75 -11.14
C ARG A 49 -4.67 -14.44 -11.09
N THR A 50 -4.11 -14.18 -12.25
CA THR A 50 -2.72 -13.70 -12.39
C THR A 50 -2.74 -12.25 -12.89
N PRO A 51 -2.09 -11.31 -12.18
CA PRO A 51 -1.42 -11.48 -10.89
C PRO A 51 -2.41 -11.70 -9.73
N PHE A 52 -1.97 -12.37 -8.66
CA PHE A 52 -2.76 -12.50 -7.44
C PHE A 52 -3.04 -11.13 -6.81
N TYR A 53 -4.08 -11.03 -6.03
CA TYR A 53 -4.43 -9.81 -5.33
C TYR A 53 -4.74 -10.07 -3.85
N VAL A 54 -4.63 -9.04 -3.03
CA VAL A 54 -4.81 -9.12 -1.57
C VAL A 54 -5.93 -8.19 -1.16
N HIS A 55 -7.00 -8.75 -0.57
CA HIS A 55 -8.18 -8.00 -0.14
C HIS A 55 -8.69 -8.49 1.22
N ARG A 56 -9.56 -7.70 1.81
CA ARG A 56 -10.19 -8.02 3.10
C ARG A 56 -11.57 -8.65 2.90
N VAL A 57 -11.86 -9.66 3.68
CA VAL A 57 -13.22 -10.22 3.80
C VAL A 57 -14.10 -9.20 4.51
N VAL A 58 -15.12 -8.68 3.84
CA VAL A 58 -16.03 -7.65 4.38
C VAL A 58 -17.43 -8.18 4.66
N ASP A 59 -17.77 -9.30 4.05
CA ASP A 59 -19.01 -10.06 4.30
C ASP A 59 -18.75 -11.55 4.04
N LEU A 60 -19.45 -12.43 4.77
CA LEU A 60 -19.22 -13.86 4.73
C LEU A 60 -20.52 -14.60 5.03
N ASP A 61 -20.88 -15.52 4.15
CA ASP A 61 -21.89 -16.54 4.37
C ASP A 61 -21.31 -17.95 4.10
N PRO A 62 -22.03 -19.06 4.38
CA PRO A 62 -21.50 -20.42 4.20
C PRO A 62 -21.10 -20.75 2.76
N ALA A 63 -21.65 -20.09 1.76
CA ALA A 63 -21.41 -20.37 0.34
C ALA A 63 -20.40 -19.41 -0.31
N ARG A 64 -20.26 -18.20 0.22
CA ARG A 64 -19.43 -17.17 -0.40
C ARG A 64 -18.87 -16.16 0.60
N ALA A 65 -17.74 -15.57 0.26
CA ALA A 65 -17.19 -14.41 0.93
C ALA A 65 -17.05 -13.23 -0.03
N VAL A 66 -17.45 -12.04 0.40
CA VAL A 66 -17.27 -10.79 -0.32
C VAL A 66 -15.95 -10.17 0.14
N THR A 67 -15.10 -9.84 -0.80
CA THR A 67 -13.83 -9.17 -0.51
C THR A 67 -13.81 -7.73 -0.98
N MET A 68 -12.93 -6.93 -0.37
CA MET A 68 -12.76 -5.53 -0.73
C MET A 68 -11.36 -5.06 -0.34
N GLY A 69 -10.73 -4.32 -1.23
CA GLY A 69 -9.50 -3.62 -0.89
C GLY A 69 -9.76 -2.47 0.09
N ASP A 70 -8.92 -2.33 1.12
CA ASP A 70 -9.07 -1.28 2.14
C ASP A 70 -9.05 0.14 1.52
N ASN A 71 -8.47 0.27 0.33
CA ASN A 71 -8.44 1.51 -0.44
C ASN A 71 -9.49 1.57 -1.56
N ASN A 72 -10.37 0.60 -1.70
CA ASN A 72 -11.42 0.60 -2.71
C ASN A 72 -12.68 1.30 -2.19
N LEU A 73 -13.56 1.72 -3.10
CA LEU A 73 -14.86 2.33 -2.77
C LEU A 73 -16.01 1.32 -2.83
N ARG A 74 -15.78 0.21 -3.51
CA ARG A 74 -16.78 -0.84 -3.73
C ARG A 74 -16.16 -2.19 -3.44
N PRO A 75 -16.94 -3.17 -3.02
CA PRO A 75 -16.54 -4.56 -2.95
C PRO A 75 -16.13 -5.09 -4.32
N ASP A 76 -15.42 -6.20 -4.31
CA ASP A 76 -15.06 -6.91 -5.53
C ASP A 76 -16.31 -7.49 -6.19
N ALA A 77 -16.32 -7.53 -7.51
CA ALA A 77 -17.42 -8.12 -8.27
C ALA A 77 -17.44 -9.67 -8.19
N ALA A 78 -16.27 -10.28 -7.97
CA ALA A 78 -16.14 -11.71 -7.78
C ALA A 78 -16.18 -12.06 -6.29
N PHE A 79 -16.80 -13.19 -5.97
CA PHE A 79 -16.87 -13.74 -4.62
C PHE A 79 -15.83 -14.85 -4.46
N LEU A 80 -15.29 -14.99 -3.25
CA LEU A 80 -14.61 -16.23 -2.86
C LEU A 80 -15.67 -17.29 -2.54
N THR A 81 -15.35 -18.51 -2.91
CA THR A 81 -16.15 -19.70 -2.62
C THR A 81 -15.28 -20.76 -1.94
N PRO A 82 -15.85 -21.84 -1.38
CA PRO A 82 -15.06 -22.94 -0.85
C PRO A 82 -14.07 -23.57 -1.84
N GLY A 83 -14.30 -23.42 -3.15
CA GLY A 83 -13.40 -23.90 -4.20
C GLY A 83 -12.34 -22.89 -4.67
N SER A 84 -12.37 -21.67 -4.16
CA SER A 84 -11.38 -20.63 -4.50
C SER A 84 -10.01 -20.93 -3.90
N HIS A 85 -8.96 -20.56 -4.62
CA HIS A 85 -7.59 -20.71 -4.15
C HIS A 85 -7.13 -19.42 -3.44
N PHE A 86 -7.03 -19.45 -2.12
CA PHE A 86 -6.61 -18.32 -1.30
C PHE A 86 -5.83 -18.76 -0.05
N LYS A 87 -5.08 -17.82 0.54
CA LYS A 87 -4.40 -17.98 1.83
C LYS A 87 -4.64 -16.73 2.68
N ARG A 88 -4.66 -16.88 4.00
CA ARG A 88 -4.81 -15.75 4.93
C ARG A 88 -3.48 -15.06 5.14
N VAL A 89 -3.47 -13.72 5.14
CA VAL A 89 -2.30 -12.91 5.49
C VAL A 89 -2.26 -12.77 7.01
N ILE A 90 -1.20 -13.29 7.64
CA ILE A 90 -1.03 -13.28 9.10
C ILE A 90 0.00 -12.27 9.59
N ARG A 91 1.03 -11.99 8.79
CA ARG A 91 2.08 -11.03 9.10
C ARG A 91 2.50 -10.27 7.86
N ALA A 92 3.10 -9.11 8.05
CA ALA A 92 3.78 -8.38 6.99
C ALA A 92 5.12 -7.85 7.49
N GLN A 93 6.13 -7.90 6.64
CA GLN A 93 7.43 -7.31 6.88
C GLN A 93 7.54 -6.00 6.11
N GLY A 94 7.77 -4.93 6.83
CA GLY A 94 8.01 -3.60 6.27
C GLY A 94 9.31 -3.54 5.48
N LEU A 95 9.46 -2.48 4.71
CA LEU A 95 10.67 -2.22 3.91
C LEU A 95 11.91 -1.96 4.78
N ASP A 96 11.69 -1.55 6.02
CA ASP A 96 12.71 -1.37 7.06
C ASP A 96 13.09 -2.67 7.76
N GLY A 97 12.46 -3.80 7.39
CA GLY A 97 12.63 -5.10 8.00
C GLY A 97 11.74 -5.37 9.22
N SER A 98 10.99 -4.38 9.70
CA SER A 98 10.07 -4.54 10.83
C SER A 98 8.96 -5.55 10.51
N LEU A 99 8.71 -6.46 11.43
CA LEU A 99 7.67 -7.48 11.30
C LEU A 99 6.45 -7.06 12.14
N ARG A 100 5.26 -7.12 11.53
CA ARG A 100 4.00 -6.84 12.23
C ARG A 100 2.97 -7.93 11.98
N THR A 101 2.17 -8.22 13.00
CA THR A 101 1.00 -9.10 12.89
C THR A 101 -0.14 -8.35 12.22
N ILE A 102 -0.85 -9.03 11.34
CA ILE A 102 -2.01 -8.49 10.64
C ILE A 102 -3.28 -8.89 11.40
N PRO A 103 -4.04 -7.93 11.92
CA PRO A 103 -5.26 -8.23 12.65
C PRO A 103 -6.35 -8.71 11.66
N GLY A 104 -6.95 -9.85 11.99
CA GLY A 104 -8.14 -10.39 11.34
C GLY A 104 -9.38 -10.25 12.22
N GLY A 105 -10.49 -10.82 11.77
CA GLY A 105 -11.74 -10.85 12.52
C GLY A 105 -12.22 -9.45 12.92
N GLU A 106 -12.81 -9.32 14.12
CA GLU A 106 -13.37 -8.05 14.61
C GLU A 106 -12.35 -6.91 14.66
N LEU A 107 -11.10 -7.17 15.07
CA LEU A 107 -10.03 -6.17 15.12
C LEU A 107 -9.68 -5.67 13.72
N GLY A 108 -9.58 -6.60 12.76
CA GLY A 108 -9.36 -6.26 11.36
C GLY A 108 -10.50 -5.41 10.79
N MET A 109 -11.73 -5.74 11.13
CA MET A 109 -12.90 -5.00 10.68
C MET A 109 -13.02 -3.61 11.34
N ALA A 110 -12.65 -3.49 12.62
CA ALA A 110 -12.59 -2.20 13.29
C ALA A 110 -11.56 -1.25 12.62
N GLN A 111 -10.38 -1.78 12.28
CA GLN A 111 -9.35 -1.06 11.55
C GLN A 111 -9.84 -0.60 10.16
N PHE A 112 -10.48 -1.50 9.41
CA PHE A 112 -11.08 -1.19 8.12
C PHE A 112 -12.10 -0.05 8.22
N ARG A 113 -13.07 -0.14 9.17
CA ARG A 113 -14.10 0.89 9.39
C ARG A 113 -13.47 2.25 9.72
N ARG A 114 -12.43 2.27 10.56
CA ARG A 114 -11.68 3.50 10.90
C ARG A 114 -11.03 4.11 9.66
N GLN A 115 -10.41 3.29 8.81
CA GLN A 115 -9.79 3.73 7.58
C GLN A 115 -10.82 4.25 6.56
N GLN A 116 -11.93 3.56 6.38
CA GLN A 116 -13.02 3.99 5.50
C GLN A 116 -13.66 5.31 5.98
N ARG A 117 -13.89 5.49 7.28
CA ARG A 117 -14.37 6.76 7.86
C ARG A 117 -13.39 7.90 7.55
N ARG A 118 -12.09 7.68 7.79
CA ARG A 118 -11.05 8.68 7.47
C ARG A 118 -11.05 9.05 5.99
N ARG A 119 -11.20 8.08 5.10
CA ARG A 119 -11.27 8.32 3.66
C ARG A 119 -12.51 9.12 3.26
N ARG A 120 -13.67 8.77 3.79
CA ARG A 120 -14.93 9.51 3.53
C ARG A 120 -14.83 10.95 4.00
N LEU A 121 -14.30 11.19 5.18
CA LEU A 121 -14.05 12.55 5.69
C LEU A 121 -13.11 13.33 4.77
N LEU A 122 -12.00 12.74 4.33
CA LEU A 122 -11.06 13.38 3.41
C LEU A 122 -11.69 13.64 2.03
N ALA A 123 -12.53 12.72 1.54
CA ALA A 123 -13.25 12.90 0.28
C ALA A 123 -14.28 14.03 0.38
N SER A 124 -15.04 14.09 1.48
CA SER A 124 -16.01 15.16 1.74
C SER A 124 -15.32 16.52 1.90
N PHE A 125 -14.20 16.55 2.63
CA PHE A 125 -13.38 17.75 2.74
C PHE A 125 -12.88 18.23 1.38
N ASN A 126 -12.31 17.32 0.58
CA ASN A 126 -11.88 17.64 -0.79
C ASN A 126 -13.03 18.10 -1.70
N ALA A 127 -14.22 17.56 -1.54
CA ALA A 127 -15.41 17.97 -2.29
C ALA A 127 -15.89 19.37 -1.87
N ALA A 128 -15.95 19.64 -0.56
CA ALA A 128 -16.36 20.94 -0.01
C ALA A 128 -15.40 22.07 -0.39
N PHE A 129 -14.09 21.79 -0.45
CA PHE A 129 -13.08 22.78 -0.83
C PHE A 129 -12.82 22.90 -2.34
N ARG A 130 -13.48 22.08 -3.15
CA ARG A 130 -13.36 22.12 -4.62
C ARG A 130 -13.70 23.48 -5.24
N PRO A 131 -14.73 24.22 -4.78
CA PRO A 131 -15.08 25.55 -5.35
C PRO A 131 -14.15 26.67 -4.89
N PHE A 132 -13.42 26.50 -3.78
CA PHE A 132 -12.56 27.56 -3.25
C PHE A 132 -11.19 27.53 -3.92
N LYS A 133 -11.02 28.34 -4.99
CA LYS A 133 -9.71 28.62 -5.62
C LYS A 133 -8.66 29.16 -4.63
N VAL A 134 -9.08 29.56 -3.43
CA VAL A 134 -8.25 30.04 -2.29
C VAL A 134 -7.22 28.99 -1.83
N VAL A 135 -7.47 27.70 -2.01
CA VAL A 135 -6.55 26.62 -1.61
C VAL A 135 -5.23 26.64 -2.39
N LYS A 136 -5.16 27.37 -3.50
CA LYS A 136 -3.93 27.56 -4.28
C LYS A 136 -2.82 28.25 -3.47
N TYR A 137 -3.17 28.99 -2.41
CA TYR A 137 -2.25 29.72 -1.54
C TYR A 137 -1.91 28.97 -0.24
N LEU A 138 -2.69 27.96 0.14
CA LEU A 138 -2.48 27.16 1.36
C LEU A 138 -1.89 25.78 1.02
N ARG A 139 -0.78 25.77 0.28
CA ARG A 139 -0.07 24.51 0.01
C ARG A 139 0.64 24.04 1.27
N ILE A 140 0.13 22.96 1.85
CA ILE A 140 0.72 22.30 3.02
C ILE A 140 2.04 21.64 2.61
N PRO A 141 3.18 21.97 3.24
CA PRO A 141 4.44 21.31 2.91
C PRO A 141 4.37 19.83 3.31
N ALA A 142 4.81 18.96 2.41
CA ALA A 142 5.03 17.57 2.76
C ALA A 142 6.23 17.49 3.72
N ARG A 143 6.02 16.93 4.93
CA ARG A 143 7.01 16.97 6.02
C ARG A 143 7.77 15.68 6.21
N THR A 144 7.19 14.54 5.80
CA THR A 144 7.81 13.24 6.02
C THR A 144 8.33 12.70 4.70
N VAL A 145 9.59 12.31 4.67
CA VAL A 145 10.25 11.70 3.52
C VAL A 145 10.60 10.26 3.88
N THR A 146 10.13 9.32 3.11
CA THR A 146 10.48 7.90 3.26
C THR A 146 11.28 7.48 2.04
N ARG A 147 12.48 6.95 2.27
CA ARG A 147 13.33 6.37 1.22
C ARG A 147 13.18 4.85 1.25
N PHE A 148 12.90 4.27 0.11
CA PHE A 148 12.76 2.83 -0.05
C PHE A 148 14.09 2.21 -0.53
N ARG A 149 14.31 0.92 -0.23
CA ARG A 149 15.52 0.19 -0.68
C ARG A 149 15.69 0.15 -2.20
N ASN A 150 14.61 0.24 -2.94
CA ASN A 150 14.62 0.32 -4.40
C ASN A 150 14.97 1.73 -4.95
N GLY A 151 15.42 2.63 -4.09
CA GLY A 151 15.76 4.00 -4.48
C GLY A 151 14.58 4.96 -4.67
N THR A 152 13.34 4.49 -4.52
CA THR A 152 12.15 5.36 -4.58
C THR A 152 12.09 6.26 -3.35
N VAL A 153 11.80 7.54 -3.55
CA VAL A 153 11.58 8.53 -2.47
C VAL A 153 10.11 8.91 -2.45
N GLN A 154 9.47 8.83 -1.29
CA GLN A 154 8.07 9.19 -1.12
C GLN A 154 7.92 10.33 -0.11
N TRP A 155 7.14 11.33 -0.46
CA TRP A 155 6.76 12.42 0.44
C TRP A 155 5.36 12.21 0.98
N SER A 156 5.21 12.41 2.28
CA SER A 156 3.95 12.22 2.99
C SER A 156 3.61 13.44 3.84
N CYS A 157 2.32 13.65 4.09
CA CYS A 157 1.79 14.61 5.04
C CYS A 157 0.78 13.91 5.94
N ALA A 158 0.99 13.93 7.25
CA ALA A 158 0.15 13.24 8.24
C ALA A 158 -0.10 11.75 7.88
N GLY A 159 0.95 11.05 7.43
CA GLY A 159 0.87 9.65 7.01
C GLY A 159 0.18 9.41 5.66
N ILE A 160 -0.23 10.47 4.95
CA ILE A 160 -0.82 10.37 3.61
C ILE A 160 0.28 10.56 2.59
N PRO A 161 0.58 9.56 1.74
CA PRO A 161 1.55 9.73 0.67
C PRO A 161 1.07 10.77 -0.33
N VAL A 162 1.91 11.76 -0.64
CA VAL A 162 1.57 12.90 -1.51
C VAL A 162 2.18 12.76 -2.89
N ALA A 163 3.47 12.48 -2.92
CA ALA A 163 4.26 12.40 -4.14
C ALA A 163 5.31 11.32 -4.02
N ALA A 164 5.82 10.86 -5.14
CA ALA A 164 6.93 9.92 -5.21
C ALA A 164 7.89 10.30 -6.32
N GLN A 165 9.16 9.96 -6.15
CA GLN A 165 10.21 10.06 -7.15
C GLN A 165 10.81 8.68 -7.35
N SER A 166 10.89 8.25 -8.61
CA SER A 166 11.52 6.98 -8.98
C SER A 166 13.06 7.07 -8.85
N PRO A 167 13.76 5.94 -8.82
CA PRO A 167 15.23 5.91 -8.89
C PRO A 167 15.79 6.62 -10.14
N SER A 168 15.03 6.61 -11.23
CA SER A 168 15.35 7.32 -12.48
C SER A 168 15.15 8.84 -12.40
N GLY A 169 14.80 9.38 -11.23
CA GLY A 169 14.59 10.82 -11.05
C GLY A 169 13.18 11.32 -11.43
N THR A 170 12.31 10.47 -12.01
CA THR A 170 10.97 10.88 -12.40
C THR A 170 10.12 11.18 -11.19
N PHE A 171 9.68 12.43 -11.06
CA PHE A 171 8.82 12.92 -9.98
C PHE A 171 7.35 12.94 -10.41
N GLN A 172 6.46 12.45 -9.54
CA GLN A 172 5.02 12.52 -9.77
C GLN A 172 4.22 12.68 -8.46
N TYR A 173 3.13 13.43 -8.52
CA TYR A 173 2.14 13.41 -7.45
C TYR A 173 1.30 12.14 -7.57
N LEU A 174 1.10 11.45 -6.45
CA LEU A 174 0.37 10.16 -6.42
C LEU A 174 -1.12 10.29 -6.75
N HIS A 175 -1.63 11.52 -6.76
CA HIS A 175 -2.94 11.87 -7.27
C HIS A 175 -2.92 13.30 -7.80
N TRP A 176 -3.58 13.56 -8.93
CA TRP A 176 -3.58 14.87 -9.59
C TRP A 176 -4.00 16.04 -8.68
N SER A 177 -4.99 15.81 -7.77
CA SER A 177 -5.45 16.84 -6.83
C SER A 177 -4.39 17.21 -5.78
N ARG A 178 -3.44 16.32 -5.46
CA ARG A 178 -2.43 16.57 -4.43
C ARG A 178 -1.46 17.67 -4.79
N ARG A 179 -1.21 17.90 -6.07
CA ARG A 179 -0.40 19.03 -6.56
C ARG A 179 -0.98 20.40 -6.18
N PHE A 180 -2.29 20.48 -5.90
CA PHE A 180 -2.93 21.72 -5.51
C PHE A 180 -2.87 21.99 -4.01
N PHE A 181 -2.89 20.95 -3.19
CA PHE A 181 -2.95 21.04 -1.73
C PHE A 181 -1.60 20.91 -1.05
N PHE A 182 -0.63 20.28 -1.72
CA PHE A 182 0.66 19.98 -1.11
C PHE A 182 1.80 20.55 -1.94
N ARG A 183 2.85 21.00 -1.24
CA ARG A 183 4.11 21.43 -1.84
C ARG A 183 5.22 20.49 -1.39
N VAL A 184 5.93 19.91 -2.33
CA VAL A 184 7.18 19.21 -2.06
C VAL A 184 8.29 20.26 -2.13
N PRO A 185 9.12 20.43 -1.08
CA PRO A 185 10.20 21.41 -1.07
C PRO A 185 11.20 21.13 -2.19
N ALA A 186 11.54 22.14 -2.98
CA ALA A 186 12.47 22.02 -4.10
C ALA A 186 13.87 21.48 -3.69
N ARG A 187 14.30 21.80 -2.46
CA ARG A 187 15.55 21.28 -1.89
C ARG A 187 15.58 19.76 -1.74
N CYS A 188 14.42 19.10 -1.68
CA CYS A 188 14.34 17.65 -1.61
C CYS A 188 14.43 16.98 -2.98
N LEU A 189 14.23 17.73 -4.07
CA LEU A 189 14.28 17.23 -5.44
C LEU A 189 15.70 17.22 -6.03
N LEU A 190 16.59 18.05 -5.46
CA LEU A 190 17.97 18.26 -5.99
C LEU A 190 19.00 17.25 -5.47
N ASN A 191 18.65 16.46 -4.45
CA ASN A 191 19.56 15.46 -3.87
C ASN A 191 19.27 14.03 -4.40
N ALA A 192 18.96 13.88 -5.69
CA ALA A 192 19.15 12.59 -6.33
C ALA A 192 20.67 12.34 -6.38
N PRO A 193 21.19 11.20 -5.87
CA PRO A 193 22.60 10.91 -6.05
C PRO A 193 22.86 10.88 -7.55
N ASP A 194 23.85 11.65 -7.96
CA ASP A 194 24.44 11.53 -9.30
C ASP A 194 24.69 10.04 -9.53
N SER A 195 23.96 9.45 -10.45
CA SER A 195 24.22 8.10 -10.92
C SER A 195 25.56 8.20 -11.65
N GLY A 196 26.65 7.93 -10.92
CA GLY A 196 27.97 7.82 -11.48
C GLY A 196 27.92 6.80 -12.62
N ALA A 197 27.77 7.29 -13.83
CA ALA A 197 28.08 6.52 -15.01
C ALA A 197 29.55 6.08 -14.89
N PRO A 198 29.86 4.80 -15.06
CA PRO A 198 31.23 4.36 -15.10
C PRO A 198 31.91 5.12 -16.29
N ARG A 199 32.88 5.95 -15.96
CA ARG A 199 33.81 6.47 -16.96
C ARG A 199 34.50 5.25 -17.58
N THR A 200 34.15 4.95 -18.81
CA THR A 200 34.97 4.10 -19.66
C THR A 200 36.25 4.90 -19.98
N ASP A 201 37.29 4.65 -19.21
CA ASP A 201 38.63 5.06 -19.58
C ASP A 201 38.95 4.37 -20.91
N GLY A 202 38.98 5.17 -21.96
CA GLY A 202 39.47 4.74 -23.26
C GLY A 202 40.94 4.39 -23.13
N ASP A 203 41.23 3.13 -23.27
CA ASP A 203 42.57 2.61 -23.49
C ASP A 203 43.07 3.14 -24.84
N GLN A 204 43.97 4.10 -24.77
CA GLN A 204 44.85 4.47 -25.88
C GLN A 204 46.14 3.71 -25.65
N THR A 205 46.34 2.69 -26.41
CA THR A 205 47.68 2.14 -26.67
C THR A 205 47.92 2.04 -28.16
N GLU A 206 49.04 2.62 -28.49
CA GLU A 206 49.82 2.58 -29.69
C GLU A 206 49.67 1.33 -30.60
#